data_6a335fee8243bce2af6aedc48585e733
#
_entry.id   6a335fee8243bce2af6aedc48585e733
#
_cell.length_a   1.000
_cell.length_b   1.000
_cell.length_c   1.000
_cell.angle_alpha   90.00
_cell.angle_beta   90.00
_cell.angle_gamma   90.00
#
_symmetry.space_group_name_H-M   'P 1'
#
loop_
_entity.id
_entity.type
_entity.pdbx_description
1 polymer ?
#
loop_
_entity_poly.entity_id
_entity_poly.type
_entity_poly.pdbx_seq_one_letter_code
_entity_poly.pdbx_strand_id
1 'polypeptide(L)'
;TVTRGYGKRKGEKDLSKLTHQVYIYAIPYLWAFPPHEQIFGTTAIVPRHVRRAGRNTVDPTIKNYQWGDLTAASFEAKDRGARTAILMDADNCVAEGPGFNVVIVKDGKIASPSRNALPGITRKTVFELADAMGIEASLRDATSYELYDADELMAVTTAGGVTPVNTLDGEPLGDGTPGPITVAIRDRFWALMDEPSPLIEAIDY
;
A
#
# COMPACT_ATOMS: atom_id res chain seq x y z
N THR A 1 -11.58 -3.24 -14.51
CA THR A 1 -10.69 -4.37 -14.88
C THR A 1 -10.56 -4.44 -16.39
N VAL A 2 -9.33 -4.57 -16.87
CA VAL A 2 -9.04 -4.84 -18.29
C VAL A 2 -8.39 -6.21 -18.38
N THR A 3 -8.89 -7.07 -19.25
CA THR A 3 -8.34 -8.40 -19.48
C THR A 3 -7.90 -8.56 -20.94
N ARG A 4 -7.02 -9.55 -21.18
CA ARG A 4 -6.67 -9.95 -22.54
C ARG A 4 -7.88 -10.50 -23.30
N GLY A 5 -8.90 -10.97 -22.58
CA GLY A 5 -10.14 -11.52 -23.13
C GLY A 5 -10.01 -12.93 -23.66
N TYR A 6 -10.89 -13.27 -24.58
CA TYR A 6 -11.03 -14.61 -25.13
C TYR A 6 -10.78 -14.62 -26.63
N GLY A 7 -10.23 -15.72 -27.11
CA GLY A 7 -10.16 -16.03 -28.54
C GLY A 7 -11.50 -16.59 -29.07
N LYS A 8 -11.69 -16.52 -30.36
CA LYS A 8 -12.88 -17.11 -31.04
C LYS A 8 -12.96 -18.64 -30.88
N ARG A 9 -11.84 -19.29 -30.61
CA ARG A 9 -11.77 -20.75 -30.38
C ARG A 9 -11.41 -21.02 -28.93
N LYS A 10 -12.05 -22.03 -28.33
CA LYS A 10 -11.68 -22.51 -26.99
C LYS A 10 -10.23 -22.96 -26.99
N GLY A 11 -9.43 -22.45 -26.01
CA GLY A 11 -8.00 -22.78 -25.91
C GLY A 11 -7.08 -22.03 -26.87
N GLU A 12 -7.55 -20.94 -27.50
CA GLU A 12 -6.70 -20.09 -28.34
C GLU A 12 -5.49 -19.55 -27.52
N LYS A 13 -4.30 -19.84 -27.99
CA LYS A 13 -3.03 -19.42 -27.36
C LYS A 13 -2.35 -18.25 -28.08
N ASP A 14 -2.80 -17.95 -29.29
CA ASP A 14 -2.29 -16.81 -30.06
C ASP A 14 -2.88 -15.51 -29.51
N LEU A 15 -2.04 -14.74 -28.80
CA LEU A 15 -2.45 -13.50 -28.15
C LEU A 15 -2.96 -12.43 -29.13
N SER A 16 -2.55 -12.49 -30.40
CA SER A 16 -3.00 -11.55 -31.43
C SER A 16 -4.46 -11.76 -31.83
N LYS A 17 -5.02 -12.96 -31.55
CA LYS A 17 -6.41 -13.33 -31.84
C LYS A 17 -7.36 -13.14 -30.67
N LEU A 18 -6.87 -12.62 -29.54
CA LEU A 18 -7.69 -12.35 -28.36
C LEU A 18 -8.34 -10.95 -28.49
N THR A 19 -9.57 -10.82 -28.05
CA THR A 19 -10.25 -9.54 -27.96
C THR A 19 -10.23 -9.07 -26.51
N HIS A 20 -9.61 -7.91 -26.26
CA HIS A 20 -9.57 -7.31 -24.93
C HIS A 20 -10.98 -7.03 -24.41
N GLN A 21 -11.17 -7.24 -23.12
CA GLN A 21 -12.45 -6.96 -22.47
C GLN A 21 -12.23 -6.01 -21.30
N VAL A 22 -13.17 -5.09 -21.15
CA VAL A 22 -13.21 -4.13 -20.04
C VAL A 22 -14.43 -4.44 -19.20
N TYR A 23 -14.23 -4.57 -17.90
CA TYR A 23 -15.29 -4.74 -16.92
C TYR A 23 -15.30 -3.54 -15.98
N ILE A 24 -16.46 -2.91 -15.86
CA ILE A 24 -16.71 -1.79 -14.94
C ILE A 24 -17.85 -2.21 -14.03
N TYR A 25 -17.65 -2.13 -12.73
CA TYR A 25 -18.66 -2.46 -11.73
C TYR A 25 -18.41 -1.65 -10.45
N ALA A 26 -19.47 -1.37 -9.73
CA ALA A 26 -19.44 -0.77 -8.42
C ALA A 26 -19.71 -1.84 -7.35
N ILE A 27 -19.00 -1.74 -6.24
CA ILE A 27 -19.20 -2.58 -5.05
C ILE A 27 -19.24 -1.68 -3.82
N PRO A 28 -19.84 -2.10 -2.72
CA PRO A 28 -19.70 -1.40 -1.44
C PRO A 28 -18.22 -1.20 -1.09
N TYR A 29 -17.91 -0.09 -0.46
CA TYR A 29 -16.53 0.22 -0.06
C TYR A 29 -15.98 -0.87 0.85
N LEU A 30 -14.82 -1.39 0.50
CA LEU A 30 -14.12 -2.43 1.24
C LEU A 30 -12.94 -1.82 1.99
N TRP A 31 -12.89 -2.06 3.28
CA TRP A 31 -11.80 -1.62 4.14
C TRP A 31 -10.69 -2.66 4.16
N ALA A 32 -9.51 -2.34 3.62
CA ALA A 32 -8.31 -3.15 3.83
C ALA A 32 -7.86 -3.08 5.30
N PHE A 33 -7.97 -1.88 5.86
CA PHE A 33 -7.77 -1.62 7.28
C PHE A 33 -9.05 -0.95 7.82
N PRO A 34 -9.82 -1.63 8.68
CA PRO A 34 -11.06 -1.09 9.23
C PRO A 34 -10.82 0.17 10.07
N PRO A 35 -11.84 1.02 10.27
CA PRO A 35 -11.68 2.33 10.92
C PRO A 35 -10.97 2.29 12.28
N HIS A 36 -11.18 1.25 13.08
CA HIS A 36 -10.50 1.14 14.37
C HIS A 36 -8.98 0.95 14.23
N GLU A 37 -8.52 0.22 13.21
CA GLU A 37 -7.08 0.08 12.94
C GLU A 37 -6.46 1.39 12.44
N GLN A 38 -7.22 2.22 11.75
CA GLN A 38 -6.74 3.56 11.35
C GLN A 38 -6.56 4.50 12.56
N ILE A 39 -7.32 4.30 13.62
CA ILE A 39 -7.22 5.10 14.84
C ILE A 39 -6.15 4.55 15.79
N PHE A 40 -6.16 3.24 16.02
CA PHE A 40 -5.31 2.61 17.04
C PHE A 40 -4.05 1.95 16.48
N GLY A 41 -3.94 1.87 15.15
CA GLY A 41 -2.83 1.23 14.46
C GLY A 41 -3.05 -0.26 14.21
N THR A 42 -2.16 -0.82 13.41
CA THR A 42 -2.17 -2.22 12.99
C THR A 42 -0.81 -2.88 13.20
N THR A 43 -0.74 -4.19 12.97
CA THR A 43 0.46 -5.00 13.14
C THR A 43 0.94 -5.54 11.80
N ALA A 44 2.24 -5.52 11.56
CA ALA A 44 2.84 -6.06 10.35
C ALA A 44 4.01 -6.99 10.67
N ILE A 45 4.36 -7.82 9.70
CA ILE A 45 5.61 -8.59 9.69
C ILE A 45 6.43 -8.27 8.45
N VAL A 46 7.72 -8.55 8.49
CA VAL A 46 8.53 -8.77 7.29
C VAL A 46 8.56 -10.27 7.00
N PRO A 47 8.06 -10.73 5.83
CA PRO A 47 8.04 -12.15 5.50
C PRO A 47 9.47 -12.73 5.38
N ARG A 48 9.67 -13.92 5.92
CA ARG A 48 10.98 -14.60 5.92
C ARG A 48 11.24 -15.34 4.60
N HIS A 49 10.17 -15.88 4.01
CA HIS A 49 10.27 -16.81 2.89
C HIS A 49 9.79 -16.25 1.56
N VAL A 50 9.23 -15.04 1.57
CA VAL A 50 8.64 -14.41 0.40
C VAL A 50 9.30 -13.05 0.15
N ARG A 51 9.53 -12.75 -1.12
CA ARG A 51 9.98 -11.44 -1.58
C ARG A 51 9.01 -10.90 -2.62
N ARG A 52 8.93 -9.57 -2.72
CA ARG A 52 8.13 -8.92 -3.76
C ARG A 52 8.69 -9.26 -5.13
N ALA A 53 7.84 -9.71 -6.03
CA ALA A 53 8.21 -9.94 -7.42
C ALA A 53 8.74 -8.64 -8.05
N GLY A 54 9.92 -8.71 -8.63
CA GLY A 54 10.56 -7.55 -9.27
C GLY A 54 10.13 -7.36 -10.73
N ARG A 55 10.50 -6.22 -11.31
CA ARG A 55 10.13 -5.82 -12.69
C ARG A 55 10.47 -6.87 -13.76
N ASN A 56 11.49 -7.67 -13.51
CA ASN A 56 11.93 -8.72 -14.46
C ASN A 56 11.06 -9.99 -14.42
N THR A 57 10.11 -10.06 -13.50
CA THR A 57 9.14 -11.16 -13.38
C THR A 57 7.72 -10.66 -13.66
N VAL A 58 7.16 -9.91 -12.73
CA VAL A 58 5.87 -9.23 -12.89
C VAL A 58 6.05 -7.80 -12.43
N ASP A 59 5.97 -6.84 -13.35
CA ASP A 59 6.21 -5.43 -13.04
C ASP A 59 5.19 -4.93 -11.99
N PRO A 60 5.61 -4.67 -10.74
CA PRO A 60 4.71 -4.24 -9.67
C PRO A 60 4.23 -2.80 -9.87
N THR A 61 4.87 -2.02 -10.74
CA THR A 61 4.44 -0.65 -11.07
C THR A 61 3.21 -0.62 -11.96
N ILE A 62 2.85 -1.75 -12.57
CA ILE A 62 1.62 -1.94 -13.33
C ILE A 62 0.62 -2.68 -12.45
N LYS A 63 -0.52 -2.04 -12.16
CA LYS A 63 -1.56 -2.67 -11.35
C LYS A 63 -2.10 -3.92 -12.05
N ASN A 64 -1.96 -5.07 -11.39
CA ASN A 64 -2.25 -6.37 -11.98
C ASN A 64 -2.83 -7.34 -10.94
N TYR A 65 -3.17 -8.56 -11.36
CA TYR A 65 -3.75 -9.63 -10.54
C TYR A 65 -2.72 -10.72 -10.15
N GLN A 66 -1.45 -10.50 -10.39
CA GLN A 66 -0.38 -11.42 -9.96
C GLN A 66 -0.03 -11.16 -8.51
N TRP A 67 -0.78 -11.81 -7.62
CA TRP A 67 -0.71 -11.62 -6.18
C TRP A 67 -0.12 -12.83 -5.43
N GLY A 68 0.58 -13.71 -6.12
CA GLY A 68 1.14 -14.93 -5.51
C GLY A 68 2.06 -14.64 -4.32
N ASP A 69 2.97 -13.69 -4.46
CA ASP A 69 3.88 -13.23 -3.42
C ASP A 69 3.13 -12.49 -2.28
N LEU A 70 2.24 -11.58 -2.63
CA LEU A 70 1.43 -10.83 -1.65
C LEU A 70 0.50 -11.76 -0.85
N THR A 71 -0.09 -12.76 -1.52
CA THR A 71 -0.94 -13.75 -0.87
C THR A 71 -0.14 -14.65 0.07
N ALA A 72 1.02 -15.15 -0.37
CA ALA A 72 1.90 -15.96 0.48
C ALA A 72 2.37 -15.18 1.71
N ALA A 73 2.72 -13.90 1.55
CA ALA A 73 3.07 -13.01 2.65
C ALA A 73 1.89 -12.78 3.62
N SER A 74 0.66 -12.68 3.11
CA SER A 74 -0.54 -12.56 3.95
C SER A 74 -0.79 -13.81 4.79
N PHE A 75 -0.54 -15.01 4.25
CA PHE A 75 -0.62 -16.25 5.01
C PHE A 75 0.45 -16.30 6.10
N GLU A 76 1.70 -15.94 5.79
CA GLU A 76 2.77 -15.89 6.80
C GLU A 76 2.43 -14.89 7.91
N ALA A 77 1.88 -13.72 7.57
CA ALA A 77 1.42 -12.75 8.57
C ALA A 77 0.37 -13.35 9.50
N LYS A 78 -0.65 -13.99 8.94
CA LYS A 78 -1.71 -14.67 9.72
C LYS A 78 -1.14 -15.75 10.63
N ASP A 79 -0.25 -16.60 10.13
CA ASP A 79 0.35 -17.69 10.90
C ASP A 79 1.21 -17.17 12.06
N ARG A 80 1.77 -15.96 11.91
CA ARG A 80 2.56 -15.27 12.94
C ARG A 80 1.74 -14.32 13.81
N GLY A 81 0.41 -14.31 13.66
CA GLY A 81 -0.51 -13.51 14.48
C GLY A 81 -0.53 -12.01 14.14
N ALA A 82 0.01 -11.62 12.98
CA ALA A 82 -0.03 -10.23 12.52
C ALA A 82 -1.16 -10.00 11.51
N ARG A 83 -1.56 -8.73 11.38
CA ARG A 83 -2.62 -8.31 10.46
C ARG A 83 -2.19 -8.33 9.00
N THR A 84 -0.95 -7.94 8.72
CA THR A 84 -0.44 -7.80 7.35
C THR A 84 1.06 -8.02 7.26
N ALA A 85 1.62 -7.86 6.05
CA ALA A 85 3.04 -8.01 5.79
C ALA A 85 3.58 -6.84 4.98
N ILE A 86 4.84 -6.48 5.21
CA ILE A 86 5.63 -5.56 4.40
C ILE A 86 6.71 -6.37 3.69
N LEU A 87 6.62 -6.47 2.36
CA LEU A 87 7.55 -7.26 1.58
C LEU A 87 8.81 -6.47 1.25
N MET A 88 9.94 -7.16 1.34
CA MET A 88 11.19 -6.71 0.76
C MET A 88 11.31 -7.18 -0.67
N ASP A 89 12.04 -6.47 -1.49
CA ASP A 89 12.46 -6.93 -2.80
C ASP A 89 13.69 -7.89 -2.73
N ALA A 90 14.20 -8.29 -3.88
CA ALA A 90 15.35 -9.20 -3.96
C ALA A 90 16.65 -8.59 -3.42
N ASP A 91 16.74 -7.28 -3.36
CA ASP A 91 17.91 -6.52 -2.85
C ASP A 91 17.76 -6.14 -1.36
N ASN A 92 16.76 -6.70 -0.67
CA ASN A 92 16.38 -6.34 0.71
C ASN A 92 16.00 -4.87 0.91
N CYS A 93 15.53 -4.23 -0.14
CA CYS A 93 14.87 -2.92 -0.03
C CYS A 93 13.37 -3.11 0.23
N VAL A 94 12.79 -2.19 0.98
CA VAL A 94 11.35 -2.15 1.24
C VAL A 94 10.62 -1.96 -0.10
N ALA A 95 9.58 -2.74 -0.32
CA ALA A 95 8.73 -2.64 -1.49
C ALA A 95 7.32 -2.15 -1.10
N GLU A 96 6.41 -3.05 -0.89
CA GLU A 96 5.02 -2.74 -0.56
C GLU A 96 4.36 -3.89 0.20
N GLY A 97 3.15 -3.70 0.69
CA GLY A 97 2.35 -4.76 1.26
C GLY A 97 1.16 -5.17 0.40
N PRO A 98 0.39 -6.18 0.83
CA PRO A 98 -0.78 -6.67 0.12
C PRO A 98 -1.87 -5.59 -0.02
N GLY A 99 -1.82 -4.85 -1.13
CA GLY A 99 -2.80 -3.81 -1.46
C GLY A 99 -2.53 -2.43 -0.87
N PHE A 100 -1.33 -2.16 -0.35
CA PHE A 100 -0.94 -0.86 0.18
C PHE A 100 0.53 -0.53 -0.08
N ASN A 101 0.84 0.76 -0.13
CA ASN A 101 2.23 1.24 -0.10
C ASN A 101 2.69 1.48 1.34
N VAL A 102 3.99 1.41 1.54
CA VAL A 102 4.65 1.71 2.83
C VAL A 102 5.19 3.13 2.79
N VAL A 103 4.98 3.87 3.88
CA VAL A 103 5.60 5.16 4.15
C VAL A 103 6.32 5.07 5.48
N ILE A 104 7.58 5.47 5.48
CA ILE A 104 8.49 5.44 6.64
C ILE A 104 8.67 6.87 7.13
N VAL A 105 8.55 7.09 8.42
CA VAL A 105 8.90 8.36 9.07
C VAL A 105 10.16 8.16 9.90
N LYS A 106 11.15 9.01 9.69
CA LYS A 106 12.38 9.08 10.49
C LYS A 106 12.82 10.53 10.63
N ASP A 107 13.15 10.92 11.87
CA ASP A 107 13.63 12.29 12.19
C ASP A 107 12.73 13.39 11.60
N GLY A 108 11.42 13.20 11.66
CA GLY A 108 10.44 14.15 11.13
C GLY A 108 10.32 14.19 9.61
N LYS A 109 10.98 13.31 8.86
CA LYS A 109 10.95 13.21 7.40
C LYS A 109 10.25 11.95 6.95
N ILE A 110 9.67 12.02 5.74
CA ILE A 110 8.94 10.91 5.13
C ILE A 110 9.75 10.32 3.98
N ALA A 111 9.80 8.99 3.91
CA ALA A 111 10.30 8.25 2.76
C ALA A 111 9.32 7.16 2.34
N SER A 112 9.27 6.86 1.05
CA SER A 112 8.54 5.71 0.52
C SER A 112 9.33 5.07 -0.62
N PRO A 113 9.21 3.74 -0.82
CA PRO A 113 9.93 3.03 -1.87
C PRO A 113 9.71 3.61 -3.26
N SER A 114 10.81 3.87 -3.98
CA SER A 114 10.80 4.40 -5.33
C SER A 114 10.61 3.32 -6.39
N ARG A 115 11.00 2.08 -6.08
CA ARG A 115 10.97 0.92 -7.00
C ARG A 115 10.25 -0.27 -6.38
N ASN A 116 9.88 -1.23 -7.23
CA ASN A 116 9.25 -2.50 -6.86
C ASN A 116 7.96 -2.36 -6.04
N ALA A 117 7.31 -1.20 -6.17
CA ALA A 117 6.03 -0.89 -5.55
C ALA A 117 5.11 -0.17 -6.55
N LEU A 118 3.81 -0.35 -6.40
CA LEU A 118 2.83 0.39 -7.20
C LEU A 118 2.96 1.90 -6.94
N PRO A 119 2.94 2.77 -7.98
CA PRO A 119 2.83 4.21 -7.80
C PRO A 119 1.41 4.59 -7.35
N GLY A 120 1.12 4.36 -6.05
CA GLY A 120 -0.21 4.48 -5.47
C GLY A 120 -0.72 5.92 -5.42
N ILE A 121 -2.01 6.11 -5.71
CA ILE A 121 -2.67 7.43 -5.66
C ILE A 121 -2.69 7.95 -4.22
N THR A 122 -3.07 7.13 -3.24
CA THR A 122 -3.05 7.53 -1.83
C THR A 122 -1.66 7.92 -1.36
N ARG A 123 -0.61 7.19 -1.78
CA ARG A 123 0.77 7.58 -1.50
C ARG A 123 1.11 8.96 -2.08
N LYS A 124 0.68 9.24 -3.31
CA LYS A 124 0.86 10.56 -3.93
C LYS A 124 0.17 11.64 -3.10
N THR A 125 -1.08 11.43 -2.68
CA THR A 125 -1.80 12.38 -1.81
C THR A 125 -1.08 12.59 -0.47
N VAL A 126 -0.55 11.54 0.15
CA VAL A 126 0.25 11.67 1.39
C VAL A 126 1.46 12.58 1.18
N PHE A 127 2.14 12.47 0.04
CA PHE A 127 3.28 13.34 -0.28
C PHE A 127 2.87 14.79 -0.53
N GLU A 128 1.74 15.03 -1.19
CA GLU A 128 1.17 16.36 -1.38
C GLU A 128 0.76 17.00 -0.04
N LEU A 129 0.20 16.21 0.87
CA LEU A 129 -0.13 16.65 2.22
C LEU A 129 1.12 16.96 3.05
N ALA A 130 2.14 16.11 2.97
CA ALA A 130 3.41 16.33 3.64
C ALA A 130 4.07 17.66 3.19
N ASP A 131 4.10 17.91 1.88
CA ASP A 131 4.61 19.17 1.32
C ASP A 131 3.82 20.37 1.85
N ALA A 132 2.49 20.31 1.83
CA ALA A 132 1.62 21.37 2.36
C ALA A 132 1.80 21.61 3.87
N MET A 133 2.25 20.60 4.61
CA MET A 133 2.54 20.67 6.05
C MET A 133 4.01 21.02 6.35
N GLY A 134 4.84 21.25 5.32
CA GLY A 134 6.26 21.54 5.48
C GLY A 134 7.10 20.33 5.92
N ILE A 135 6.60 19.10 5.70
CA ILE A 135 7.29 17.86 6.03
C ILE A 135 8.09 17.41 4.80
N GLU A 136 9.39 17.25 4.95
CA GLU A 136 10.26 16.75 3.87
C GLU A 136 9.86 15.31 3.50
N ALA A 137 9.57 15.08 2.21
CA ALA A 137 9.13 13.78 1.70
C ALA A 137 9.94 13.38 0.46
N SER A 138 10.35 12.12 0.39
CA SER A 138 11.17 11.60 -0.71
C SER A 138 10.76 10.21 -1.18
N LEU A 139 10.72 10.02 -2.50
CA LEU A 139 10.67 8.69 -3.11
C LEU A 139 12.11 8.21 -3.31
N ARG A 140 12.49 7.21 -2.56
CA ARG A 140 13.83 6.61 -2.63
C ARG A 140 13.79 5.15 -2.20
N ASP A 141 14.86 4.44 -2.50
CA ASP A 141 15.04 3.12 -1.93
C ASP A 141 15.22 3.25 -0.41
N ALA A 142 14.59 2.36 0.31
CA ALA A 142 14.72 2.23 1.77
C ALA A 142 15.09 0.80 2.11
N THR A 143 16.07 0.63 2.98
CA THR A 143 16.55 -0.68 3.40
C THR A 143 15.67 -1.30 4.48
N SER A 144 15.82 -2.61 4.72
CA SER A 144 15.20 -3.25 5.87
C SER A 144 15.64 -2.61 7.20
N TYR A 145 16.89 -2.18 7.31
CA TYR A 145 17.37 -1.49 8.50
C TYR A 145 16.56 -0.21 8.77
N GLU A 146 16.34 0.62 7.77
CA GLU A 146 15.55 1.85 7.90
C GLU A 146 14.08 1.57 8.25
N LEU A 147 13.53 0.43 7.82
CA LEU A 147 12.19 0.02 8.20
C LEU A 147 12.09 -0.28 9.70
N TYR A 148 13.06 -1.01 10.25
CA TYR A 148 13.08 -1.35 11.68
C TYR A 148 13.54 -0.18 12.57
N ASP A 149 14.30 0.78 12.04
CA ASP A 149 14.75 2.00 12.73
C ASP A 149 13.77 3.17 12.57
N ALA A 150 12.60 2.93 11.97
CA ALA A 150 11.60 3.96 11.76
C ALA A 150 11.00 4.47 13.07
N ASP A 151 10.74 5.77 13.14
CA ASP A 151 10.00 6.38 14.25
C ASP A 151 8.50 6.09 14.12
N GLU A 152 7.99 6.12 12.85
CA GLU A 152 6.60 5.79 12.52
C GLU A 152 6.53 5.06 11.17
N LEU A 153 5.53 4.19 11.01
CA LEU A 153 5.22 3.55 9.73
C LEU A 153 3.74 3.75 9.37
N MET A 154 3.47 3.94 8.09
CA MET A 154 2.12 4.02 7.53
C MET A 154 1.91 2.98 6.44
N ALA A 155 0.78 2.30 6.50
CA ALA A 155 0.20 1.58 5.38
C ALA A 155 -0.79 2.51 4.67
N VAL A 156 -0.56 2.82 3.39
CA VAL A 156 -1.39 3.77 2.66
C VAL A 156 -2.05 3.11 1.45
N THR A 157 -3.38 3.21 1.38
CA THR A 157 -4.18 2.52 0.36
C THR A 157 -5.49 3.27 0.09
N THR A 158 -6.01 3.15 -1.12
CA THR A 158 -7.35 3.66 -1.46
C THR A 158 -8.45 2.99 -0.63
N ALA A 159 -8.24 1.74 -0.20
CA ALA A 159 -9.19 0.96 0.60
C ALA A 159 -8.94 1.10 2.12
N GLY A 160 -8.62 2.28 2.62
CA GLY A 160 -8.37 2.49 4.05
C GLY A 160 -7.63 3.77 4.39
N GLY A 161 -7.28 4.58 3.37
CA GLY A 161 -6.57 5.85 3.60
C GLY A 161 -5.17 5.63 4.18
N VAL A 162 -4.90 6.27 5.30
CA VAL A 162 -3.63 6.23 6.04
C VAL A 162 -3.84 5.45 7.34
N THR A 163 -3.13 4.35 7.50
CA THR A 163 -3.22 3.47 8.67
C THR A 163 -1.86 3.37 9.34
N PRO A 164 -1.73 3.70 10.64
CA PRO A 164 -0.48 3.50 11.38
C PRO A 164 -0.13 2.02 11.48
N VAL A 165 1.14 1.68 11.35
CA VAL A 165 1.67 0.37 11.69
C VAL A 165 2.48 0.52 12.97
N ASN A 166 1.93 0.03 14.09
CA ASN A 166 2.52 0.25 15.41
C ASN A 166 3.40 -0.90 15.89
N THR A 167 3.32 -2.05 15.21
CA THR A 167 4.07 -3.25 15.60
C THR A 167 4.65 -3.89 14.34
N LEU A 168 5.93 -4.17 14.36
CA LEU A 168 6.65 -4.87 13.30
C LEU A 168 7.34 -6.11 13.85
N ASP A 169 7.04 -7.29 13.28
CA ASP A 169 7.57 -8.59 13.73
C ASP A 169 7.35 -8.90 15.21
N GLY A 170 6.28 -8.37 15.81
CA GLY A 170 5.93 -8.55 17.21
C GLY A 170 6.53 -7.51 18.16
N GLU A 171 7.41 -6.65 17.68
CA GLU A 171 8.01 -5.57 18.46
C GLU A 171 7.28 -4.24 18.20
N PRO A 172 7.03 -3.44 19.23
CA PRO A 172 6.42 -2.13 19.06
C PRO A 172 7.37 -1.17 18.33
N LEU A 173 6.80 -0.32 17.48
CA LEU A 173 7.49 0.83 16.92
C LEU A 173 7.30 2.03 17.86
N GLY A 174 8.39 2.67 18.22
CA GLY A 174 8.34 3.73 19.23
C GLY A 174 7.75 3.24 20.56
N ASP A 175 6.68 3.88 21.00
CA ASP A 175 5.91 3.48 22.19
C ASP A 175 4.75 2.52 21.90
N GLY A 176 4.62 2.08 20.65
CA GLY A 176 3.55 1.20 20.19
C GLY A 176 2.22 1.91 19.91
N THR A 177 2.23 3.24 19.88
CA THR A 177 1.05 4.06 19.53
C THR A 177 1.24 4.76 18.19
N PRO A 178 0.15 5.25 17.54
CA PRO A 178 0.27 6.03 16.31
C PRO A 178 1.09 7.29 16.50
N GLY A 179 2.15 7.45 15.70
CA GLY A 179 3.01 8.62 15.79
C GLY A 179 2.36 9.92 15.29
N PRO A 180 2.87 11.07 15.73
CA PRO A 180 2.23 12.37 15.50
C PRO A 180 2.15 12.76 14.02
N ILE A 181 3.13 12.42 13.19
CA ILE A 181 3.13 12.73 11.76
C ILE A 181 2.08 11.87 11.05
N THR A 182 2.02 10.58 11.38
CA THR A 182 1.00 9.66 10.84
C THR A 182 -0.41 10.13 11.18
N VAL A 183 -0.64 10.52 12.43
CA VAL A 183 -1.95 11.04 12.89
C VAL A 183 -2.32 12.31 12.12
N ALA A 184 -1.40 13.27 12.03
CA ALA A 184 -1.65 14.53 11.36
C ALA A 184 -1.97 14.34 9.85
N ILE A 185 -1.21 13.49 9.16
CA ILE A 185 -1.46 13.18 7.75
C ILE A 185 -2.77 12.41 7.57
N ARG A 186 -3.07 11.43 8.43
CA ARG A 186 -4.34 10.69 8.41
C ARG A 186 -5.54 11.63 8.55
N ASP A 187 -5.50 12.48 9.56
CA ASP A 187 -6.62 13.38 9.85
C ASP A 187 -6.82 14.38 8.70
N ARG A 188 -5.73 14.91 8.15
CA ARG A 188 -5.78 15.79 6.98
C ARG A 188 -6.26 15.06 5.71
N PHE A 189 -5.87 13.79 5.54
CA PHE A 189 -6.30 12.97 4.42
C PHE A 189 -7.83 12.79 4.42
N TRP A 190 -8.43 12.49 5.56
CA TRP A 190 -9.88 12.34 5.66
C TRP A 190 -10.61 13.67 5.56
N ALA A 191 -10.06 14.75 6.13
CA ALA A 191 -10.64 16.09 5.98
C ALA A 191 -10.76 16.54 4.51
N LEU A 192 -9.84 16.09 3.62
CA LEU A 192 -9.94 16.37 2.18
C LEU A 192 -11.22 15.81 1.54
N MET A 193 -11.78 14.73 2.09
CA MET A 193 -13.00 14.11 1.54
C MET A 193 -14.25 14.95 1.81
N ASP A 194 -14.21 15.80 2.82
CA ASP A 194 -15.32 16.70 3.20
C ASP A 194 -15.16 18.11 2.58
N GLU A 195 -14.02 18.41 1.98
CA GLU A 195 -13.77 19.71 1.35
C GLU A 195 -14.43 19.80 -0.03
N PRO A 196 -15.08 20.91 -0.38
CA PRO A 196 -15.58 21.13 -1.73
C PRO A 196 -14.45 21.02 -2.75
N SER A 197 -14.60 20.14 -3.71
CA SER A 197 -13.59 19.87 -4.74
C SER A 197 -14.26 19.59 -6.07
N PRO A 198 -13.71 20.09 -7.20
CA PRO A 198 -14.21 19.72 -8.53
C PRO A 198 -14.02 18.23 -8.86
N LEU A 199 -13.26 17.50 -8.03
CA LEU A 199 -13.02 16.06 -8.14
C LEU A 199 -14.04 15.22 -7.35
N ILE A 200 -14.92 15.86 -6.58
CA ILE A 200 -15.94 15.22 -5.75
C ILE A 200 -17.30 15.68 -6.24
N GLU A 201 -18.13 14.74 -6.66
CA GLU A 201 -19.51 14.98 -7.03
C GLU A 201 -20.44 14.42 -5.95
N ALA A 202 -21.33 15.28 -5.43
CA ALA A 202 -22.38 14.82 -4.54
C ALA A 202 -23.42 14.04 -5.35
N ILE A 203 -23.75 12.83 -4.93
CA ILE A 203 -24.79 12.01 -5.55
C ILE A 203 -26.02 12.06 -4.66
N ASP A 204 -27.10 12.62 -5.18
CA ASP A 204 -28.43 12.53 -4.56
C ASP A 204 -29.01 11.14 -4.87
N TYR A 205 -29.40 10.40 -3.84
CA TYR A 205 -30.00 9.07 -3.93
C TYR A 205 -31.53 9.16 -3.85
#